data_600d8b996110c6c6b0c8545afa710652
#
_entry.id   600d8b996110c6c6b0c8545afa710652
#
_cell.length_a   1.000
_cell.length_b   1.000
_cell.length_c   1.000
_cell.angle_alpha   90.00
_cell.angle_beta   90.00
_cell.angle_gamma   90.00
#
_symmetry.space_group_name_H-M   'P 1'
#
loop_
_entity.id
_entity.type
_entity.pdbx_description
1 polymer ?
#
loop_
_entity_poly.entity_id
_entity_poly.type
_entity_poly.pdbx_seq_one_letter_code
_entity_poly.pdbx_strand_id
1 'polypeptide(L)'
;MIVVAGAVPCVSGVPSAQAATPTHIAVIGDSYTTGSTEGGNGPMSWTEQAWKLLARRGVAIQADVAAEGGAGYGQPGDHGSVFQDLTARAVRRSDVLVVFFGSRNDQPVSPAAFPDLAAGTLHLARYAAPDARVLVIGPPWPTAAPPPAVLTIRNSLRSQAAAIGATFVDPIAENWFVGRPDLIGHDGVHPTDAGHVYMAAKIAPLIYNQLTIPI
;
A
#
# COMPACT_ATOMS: atom_id res chain seq x y z
N MET A 1 16.29 -38.48 65.57
CA MET A 1 15.19 -37.81 64.88
C MET A 1 15.80 -36.88 63.84
N ILE A 2 15.81 -37.28 62.55
CA ILE A 2 16.42 -36.54 61.51
C ILE A 2 15.28 -35.87 60.75
N VAL A 3 15.26 -34.52 60.69
CA VAL A 3 14.30 -33.75 59.93
C VAL A 3 14.91 -33.47 58.55
N VAL A 4 14.36 -34.06 57.50
CA VAL A 4 14.74 -33.78 56.09
C VAL A 4 13.89 -32.62 55.62
N ALA A 5 14.51 -31.46 55.37
CA ALA A 5 13.87 -30.31 54.77
C ALA A 5 13.84 -30.51 53.24
N GLY A 6 12.66 -30.72 52.66
CA GLY A 6 12.45 -30.80 51.22
C GLY A 6 12.45 -29.40 50.61
N ALA A 7 13.36 -29.12 49.69
CA ALA A 7 13.34 -27.93 48.87
C ALA A 7 12.31 -28.06 47.74
N VAL A 8 11.34 -27.14 47.66
CA VAL A 8 10.36 -27.03 46.57
C VAL A 8 10.99 -26.22 45.45
N PRO A 9 11.09 -26.73 44.21
CA PRO A 9 11.60 -25.95 43.10
C PRO A 9 10.60 -24.84 42.68
N CYS A 10 11.03 -23.58 42.74
CA CYS A 10 10.31 -22.47 42.10
C CYS A 10 10.32 -22.67 40.59
N VAL A 11 9.17 -22.98 40.01
CA VAL A 11 8.97 -22.93 38.54
C VAL A 11 8.85 -21.48 38.14
N SER A 12 9.92 -20.93 37.58
CA SER A 12 9.91 -19.61 36.95
C SER A 12 9.04 -19.67 35.70
N GLY A 13 7.81 -19.13 35.78
CA GLY A 13 6.94 -19.00 34.63
C GLY A 13 7.59 -18.07 33.59
N VAL A 14 7.86 -18.57 32.38
CA VAL A 14 8.28 -17.77 31.23
C VAL A 14 7.11 -16.83 30.90
N PRO A 15 7.31 -15.50 30.87
CA PRO A 15 6.24 -14.59 30.47
C PRO A 15 5.79 -14.93 29.05
N SER A 16 4.51 -15.28 28.91
CA SER A 16 3.87 -15.46 27.61
C SER A 16 3.96 -14.12 26.85
N ALA A 17 4.67 -14.09 25.73
CA ALA A 17 4.70 -12.93 24.88
C ALA A 17 3.27 -12.63 24.42
N GLN A 18 2.71 -11.54 24.92
CA GLN A 18 1.38 -11.09 24.53
C GLN A 18 1.42 -10.73 23.05
N ALA A 19 0.64 -11.43 22.22
CA ALA A 19 0.56 -11.13 20.79
C ALA A 19 0.15 -9.66 20.62
N ALA A 20 0.96 -8.89 19.89
CA ALA A 20 0.64 -7.50 19.62
C ALA A 20 -0.71 -7.41 18.88
N THR A 21 -1.57 -6.49 19.31
CA THR A 21 -2.84 -6.23 18.64
C THR A 21 -2.55 -5.82 17.19
N PRO A 22 -3.16 -6.46 16.20
CA PRO A 22 -2.93 -6.10 14.80
C PRO A 22 -3.31 -4.65 14.50
N THR A 23 -2.49 -4.00 13.70
CA THR A 23 -2.74 -2.64 13.20
C THR A 23 -3.61 -2.71 11.96
N HIS A 24 -4.79 -2.09 12.00
CA HIS A 24 -5.73 -2.07 10.88
C HIS A 24 -5.36 -1.00 9.87
N ILE A 25 -5.28 -1.38 8.60
CA ILE A 25 -5.02 -0.46 7.48
C ILE A 25 -5.86 -0.85 6.27
N ALA A 26 -6.15 0.12 5.39
CA ALA A 26 -6.73 -0.14 4.08
C ALA A 26 -5.71 0.11 2.97
N VAL A 27 -5.76 -0.70 1.92
CA VAL A 27 -4.95 -0.54 0.70
C VAL A 27 -5.85 -0.50 -0.51
N ILE A 28 -5.73 0.55 -1.31
CA ILE A 28 -6.44 0.74 -2.57
C ILE A 28 -5.43 0.74 -3.71
N GLY A 29 -5.69 -0.04 -4.76
CA GLY A 29 -4.74 -0.16 -5.87
C GLY A 29 -5.32 -0.73 -7.15
N ASP A 30 -4.44 -0.86 -8.12
CA ASP A 30 -4.71 -1.46 -9.43
C ASP A 30 -4.00 -2.81 -9.60
N SER A 31 -3.68 -3.20 -10.85
CA SER A 31 -2.94 -4.43 -11.16
C SER A 31 -1.57 -4.53 -10.49
N TYR A 32 -0.93 -3.43 -10.16
CA TYR A 32 0.30 -3.43 -9.36
C TYR A 32 0.08 -3.93 -7.93
N THR A 33 -1.18 -3.99 -7.49
CA THR A 33 -1.56 -4.49 -6.16
C THR A 33 -2.22 -5.87 -6.24
N THR A 34 -3.08 -6.14 -7.23
CA THR A 34 -3.70 -7.46 -7.40
C THR A 34 -2.72 -8.54 -7.88
N GLY A 35 -1.65 -8.14 -8.58
CA GLY A 35 -0.86 -9.01 -9.43
C GLY A 35 -1.47 -9.15 -10.82
N SER A 36 -0.76 -9.90 -11.68
CA SER A 36 -1.14 -10.17 -13.07
C SER A 36 -0.61 -11.53 -13.51
N THR A 37 -0.71 -11.84 -14.81
CA THR A 37 -0.07 -13.03 -15.40
C THR A 37 1.47 -12.99 -15.32
N GLU A 38 2.07 -11.80 -15.13
CA GLU A 38 3.51 -11.61 -15.02
C GLU A 38 4.05 -11.89 -13.61
N GLY A 39 3.19 -11.79 -12.58
CA GLY A 39 3.56 -12.06 -11.19
C GLY A 39 2.70 -11.35 -10.15
N GLY A 40 3.08 -11.50 -8.89
CA GLY A 40 2.48 -10.80 -7.77
C GLY A 40 1.16 -11.38 -7.26
N ASN A 41 0.81 -12.61 -7.65
CA ASN A 41 -0.43 -13.23 -7.25
C ASN A 41 -0.35 -13.81 -5.83
N GLY A 42 -1.42 -13.60 -5.04
CA GLY A 42 -1.56 -14.18 -3.71
C GLY A 42 -0.35 -13.88 -2.80
N PRO A 43 0.35 -14.91 -2.27
CA PRO A 43 1.47 -14.72 -1.35
C PRO A 43 2.67 -13.97 -1.94
N MET A 44 2.74 -13.83 -3.27
CA MET A 44 3.80 -13.09 -3.97
C MET A 44 3.47 -11.62 -4.17
N SER A 45 2.25 -11.17 -3.84
CA SER A 45 1.89 -9.75 -3.91
C SER A 45 2.80 -8.89 -3.03
N TRP A 46 3.01 -7.63 -3.43
CA TRP A 46 3.80 -6.72 -2.61
C TRP A 46 3.20 -6.51 -1.22
N THR A 47 1.89 -6.58 -1.09
CA THR A 47 1.20 -6.45 0.19
C THR A 47 1.61 -7.55 1.15
N GLU A 48 1.48 -8.82 0.73
CA GLU A 48 1.87 -9.97 1.53
C GLU A 48 3.37 -9.97 1.89
N GLN A 49 4.23 -9.56 0.94
CA GLN A 49 5.66 -9.42 1.20
C GLN A 49 5.95 -8.27 2.19
N ALA A 50 5.23 -7.15 2.06
CA ALA A 50 5.38 -6.02 2.99
C ALA A 50 4.94 -6.38 4.40
N TRP A 51 3.84 -7.15 4.57
CA TRP A 51 3.39 -7.61 5.88
C TRP A 51 4.43 -8.49 6.57
N LYS A 52 5.11 -9.37 5.83
CA LYS A 52 6.23 -10.17 6.36
C LYS A 52 7.39 -9.30 6.81
N LEU A 53 7.71 -8.23 6.07
CA LEU A 53 8.78 -7.29 6.43
C LEU A 53 8.43 -6.50 7.69
N LEU A 54 7.18 -6.05 7.82
CA LEU A 54 6.67 -5.32 8.98
C LEU A 54 6.61 -6.20 10.24
N ALA A 55 6.16 -7.45 10.08
CA ALA A 55 6.12 -8.41 11.17
C ALA A 55 7.52 -8.67 11.78
N ARG A 56 8.59 -8.72 10.95
CA ARG A 56 9.98 -8.82 11.42
C ARG A 56 10.43 -7.61 12.24
N ARG A 57 9.72 -6.47 12.13
CA ARG A 57 9.92 -5.25 12.92
C ARG A 57 8.95 -5.14 14.10
N GLY A 58 8.22 -6.22 14.41
CA GLY A 58 7.25 -6.24 15.52
C GLY A 58 5.92 -5.57 15.21
N VAL A 59 5.63 -5.22 13.94
CA VAL A 59 4.36 -4.61 13.53
C VAL A 59 3.50 -5.66 12.83
N ALA A 60 2.45 -6.11 13.51
CA ALA A 60 1.44 -7.00 12.92
C ALA A 60 0.40 -6.16 12.17
N ILE A 61 0.19 -6.45 10.90
CA ILE A 61 -0.79 -5.76 10.05
C ILE A 61 -2.01 -6.65 9.83
N GLN A 62 -3.18 -6.03 9.95
CA GLN A 62 -4.44 -6.53 9.43
C GLN A 62 -4.91 -5.55 8.35
N ALA A 63 -4.87 -5.97 7.09
CA ALA A 63 -5.16 -5.10 5.97
C ALA A 63 -6.44 -5.50 5.23
N ASP A 64 -7.31 -4.52 4.96
CA ASP A 64 -8.35 -4.61 3.95
C ASP A 64 -7.77 -4.13 2.61
N VAL A 65 -7.45 -5.06 1.71
CA VAL A 65 -6.91 -4.75 0.38
C VAL A 65 -8.03 -4.78 -0.65
N ALA A 66 -8.38 -3.63 -1.21
CA ALA A 66 -9.29 -3.51 -2.34
C ALA A 66 -8.51 -3.00 -3.56
N ALA A 67 -8.33 -3.89 -4.52
CA ALA A 67 -7.64 -3.58 -5.75
C ALA A 67 -8.31 -4.26 -6.94
N GLU A 68 -8.19 -3.66 -8.12
CA GLU A 68 -8.79 -4.18 -9.35
C GLU A 68 -7.87 -3.87 -10.54
N GLY A 69 -7.59 -4.87 -11.37
CA GLY A 69 -6.80 -4.69 -12.59
C GLY A 69 -7.39 -3.60 -13.46
N GLY A 70 -6.55 -2.74 -14.00
CA GLY A 70 -7.00 -1.64 -14.87
C GLY A 70 -7.67 -0.45 -14.16
N ALA A 71 -7.99 -0.55 -12.87
CA ALA A 71 -8.65 0.54 -12.15
C ALA A 71 -7.75 1.76 -11.95
N GLY A 72 -8.40 2.91 -11.82
CA GLY A 72 -7.79 4.19 -11.51
C GLY A 72 -8.73 5.08 -10.70
N TYR A 73 -8.37 6.33 -10.54
CA TYR A 73 -9.24 7.31 -9.87
C TYR A 73 -10.47 7.63 -10.72
N GLY A 74 -10.37 7.60 -12.04
CA GLY A 74 -11.46 7.81 -12.99
C GLY A 74 -11.59 6.69 -14.01
N GLN A 75 -10.57 5.86 -14.20
CA GLN A 75 -10.61 4.72 -15.12
C GLN A 75 -11.22 3.52 -14.41
N PRO A 76 -12.34 2.97 -14.91
CA PRO A 76 -12.89 1.70 -14.42
C PRO A 76 -11.95 0.53 -14.71
N GLY A 77 -11.82 -0.37 -13.74
CA GLY A 77 -11.06 -1.61 -13.87
C GLY A 77 -11.85 -2.76 -14.50
N ASP A 78 -11.30 -3.95 -14.44
CA ASP A 78 -11.82 -5.17 -15.08
C ASP A 78 -13.24 -5.56 -14.62
N HIS A 79 -13.65 -5.14 -13.43
CA HIS A 79 -14.99 -5.36 -12.87
C HIS A 79 -15.80 -4.07 -12.73
N GLY A 80 -15.33 -2.98 -13.34
CA GLY A 80 -16.02 -1.70 -13.42
C GLY A 80 -15.81 -0.77 -12.22
N SER A 81 -15.00 -1.14 -11.21
CA SER A 81 -14.74 -0.26 -10.07
C SER A 81 -13.67 0.78 -10.40
N VAL A 82 -13.87 1.99 -9.87
CA VAL A 82 -12.81 3.01 -9.76
C VAL A 82 -12.26 3.04 -8.32
N PHE A 83 -11.16 3.77 -8.09
CA PHE A 83 -10.56 3.85 -6.75
C PHE A 83 -11.52 4.37 -5.68
N GLN A 84 -12.50 5.21 -6.05
CA GLN A 84 -13.53 5.66 -5.12
C GLN A 84 -14.41 4.51 -4.62
N ASP A 85 -14.82 3.58 -5.50
CA ASP A 85 -15.61 2.39 -5.12
C ASP A 85 -14.79 1.44 -4.26
N LEU A 86 -13.51 1.24 -4.61
CA LEU A 86 -12.57 0.43 -3.83
C LEU A 86 -12.35 1.03 -2.43
N THR A 87 -12.27 2.36 -2.33
CA THR A 87 -12.17 3.09 -1.06
C THR A 87 -13.40 2.85 -0.18
N ALA A 88 -14.59 3.00 -0.74
CA ALA A 88 -15.85 2.73 -0.02
C ALA A 88 -15.94 1.28 0.48
N ARG A 89 -15.35 0.35 -0.27
CA ARG A 89 -15.33 -1.08 0.05
C ARG A 89 -14.35 -1.45 1.16
N ALA A 90 -13.15 -0.85 1.17
CA ALA A 90 -12.06 -1.26 2.05
C ALA A 90 -11.92 -0.40 3.32
N VAL A 91 -12.10 0.93 3.21
CA VAL A 91 -11.75 1.84 4.33
C VAL A 91 -12.74 1.73 5.46
N ARG A 92 -12.24 1.57 6.68
CA ARG A 92 -13.02 1.48 7.93
C ARG A 92 -12.58 2.56 8.91
N ARG A 93 -13.49 2.96 9.79
CA ARG A 93 -13.21 3.96 10.84
C ARG A 93 -12.06 3.56 11.76
N SER A 94 -11.83 2.27 11.92
CA SER A 94 -10.75 1.71 12.76
C SER A 94 -9.38 1.72 12.09
N ASP A 95 -9.28 2.05 10.78
CA ASP A 95 -8.01 2.10 10.10
C ASP A 95 -7.17 3.27 10.62
N VAL A 96 -5.89 3.00 10.82
CA VAL A 96 -4.92 4.03 11.23
C VAL A 96 -4.10 4.54 10.05
N LEU A 97 -4.18 3.85 8.91
CA LEU A 97 -3.51 4.22 7.66
C LEU A 97 -4.35 3.76 6.46
N VAL A 98 -4.49 4.64 5.48
CA VAL A 98 -5.03 4.31 4.16
C VAL A 98 -3.92 4.52 3.13
N VAL A 99 -3.63 3.49 2.35
CA VAL A 99 -2.60 3.50 1.30
C VAL A 99 -3.28 3.46 -0.07
N PHE A 100 -2.95 4.43 -0.92
CA PHE A 100 -3.28 4.42 -2.34
C PHE A 100 -2.03 4.12 -3.15
N PHE A 101 -2.10 3.20 -4.10
CA PHE A 101 -1.01 2.91 -5.02
C PHE A 101 -1.51 2.79 -6.46
N GLY A 102 -1.07 3.71 -7.29
CA GLY A 102 -1.46 3.85 -8.71
C GLY A 102 -1.63 5.33 -9.05
N SER A 103 -2.23 5.72 -10.13
CA SER A 103 -2.74 4.88 -11.17
C SER A 103 -2.21 5.38 -12.51
N ARG A 104 -1.50 4.52 -13.21
CA ARG A 104 -1.11 4.78 -14.61
C ARG A 104 -2.29 4.60 -15.58
N ASN A 105 -3.36 3.95 -15.11
CA ASN A 105 -4.53 3.59 -15.92
C ASN A 105 -5.40 4.81 -16.27
N ASP A 106 -5.27 5.90 -15.54
CA ASP A 106 -6.03 7.14 -15.79
C ASP A 106 -5.57 7.93 -17.02
N GLN A 107 -4.65 7.42 -17.84
CA GLN A 107 -4.19 8.12 -19.06
C GLN A 107 -5.32 8.50 -20.02
N PRO A 108 -6.42 7.71 -20.16
CA PRO A 108 -7.56 8.10 -20.99
C PRO A 108 -8.48 9.15 -20.35
N VAL A 109 -8.35 9.36 -19.03
CA VAL A 109 -9.20 10.31 -18.29
C VAL A 109 -8.84 11.74 -18.66
N SER A 110 -9.85 12.59 -18.85
CA SER A 110 -9.63 14.01 -19.12
C SER A 110 -8.73 14.65 -18.07
N PRO A 111 -7.63 15.32 -18.45
CA PRO A 111 -6.77 16.04 -17.52
C PRO A 111 -7.50 17.10 -16.69
N ALA A 112 -8.61 17.65 -17.21
CA ALA A 112 -9.42 18.63 -16.50
C ALA A 112 -10.31 17.97 -15.42
N ALA A 113 -10.77 16.74 -15.64
CA ALA A 113 -11.63 16.02 -14.70
C ALA A 113 -10.83 15.25 -13.62
N PHE A 114 -9.62 14.83 -13.94
CA PHE A 114 -8.82 13.97 -13.06
C PHE A 114 -8.59 14.55 -11.65
N PRO A 115 -8.28 15.85 -11.47
CA PRO A 115 -8.08 16.42 -10.13
C PRO A 115 -9.29 16.24 -9.21
N ASP A 116 -10.51 16.43 -9.72
CA ASP A 116 -11.74 16.31 -8.92
C ASP A 116 -12.04 14.84 -8.55
N LEU A 117 -11.76 13.90 -9.48
CA LEU A 117 -11.91 12.47 -9.22
C LEU A 117 -10.93 12.00 -8.13
N ALA A 118 -9.69 12.44 -8.22
CA ALA A 118 -8.68 12.14 -7.20
C ALA A 118 -9.03 12.77 -5.86
N ALA A 119 -9.44 14.06 -5.85
CA ALA A 119 -9.86 14.75 -4.64
C ALA A 119 -11.05 14.04 -3.98
N GLY A 120 -12.10 13.70 -4.74
CA GLY A 120 -13.28 13.00 -4.23
C GLY A 120 -12.92 11.67 -3.56
N THR A 121 -12.03 10.88 -4.17
CA THR A 121 -11.55 9.62 -3.61
C THR A 121 -10.78 9.82 -2.30
N LEU A 122 -9.85 10.76 -2.27
CA LEU A 122 -9.04 11.05 -1.07
C LEU A 122 -9.88 11.64 0.07
N HIS A 123 -10.84 12.50 -0.24
CA HIS A 123 -11.80 13.01 0.74
C HIS A 123 -12.72 11.92 1.30
N LEU A 124 -13.15 10.95 0.47
CA LEU A 124 -13.89 9.79 0.94
C LEU A 124 -13.10 8.98 1.97
N ALA A 125 -11.82 8.74 1.73
CA ALA A 125 -10.95 8.05 2.69
C ALA A 125 -10.87 8.83 4.03
N ARG A 126 -10.69 10.15 3.98
CA ARG A 126 -10.68 11.02 5.17
C ARG A 126 -12.01 11.00 5.91
N TYR A 127 -13.11 10.95 5.19
CA TYR A 127 -14.45 10.88 5.79
C TYR A 127 -14.70 9.53 6.49
N ALA A 128 -14.31 8.43 5.83
CA ALA A 128 -14.52 7.08 6.34
C ALA A 128 -13.60 6.76 7.54
N ALA A 129 -12.35 7.25 7.50
CA ALA A 129 -11.33 7.06 8.53
C ALA A 129 -10.67 8.41 8.90
N PRO A 130 -11.34 9.28 9.68
CA PRO A 130 -10.89 10.65 9.94
C PRO A 130 -9.55 10.73 10.69
N ASP A 131 -9.25 9.74 11.51
CA ASP A 131 -8.02 9.67 12.31
C ASP A 131 -6.89 8.93 11.58
N ALA A 132 -7.18 8.30 10.43
CA ALA A 132 -6.18 7.58 9.64
C ALA A 132 -5.19 8.54 8.98
N ARG A 133 -3.94 8.17 8.90
CA ARG A 133 -3.01 8.78 7.97
C ARG A 133 -3.31 8.33 6.55
N VAL A 134 -2.95 9.14 5.58
CA VAL A 134 -3.09 8.78 4.16
C VAL A 134 -1.71 8.82 3.50
N LEU A 135 -1.36 7.70 2.86
CA LEU A 135 -0.18 7.55 2.04
C LEU A 135 -0.61 7.36 0.59
N VAL A 136 -0.22 8.28 -0.28
CA VAL A 136 -0.48 8.22 -1.71
C VAL A 136 0.83 7.91 -2.43
N ILE A 137 0.92 6.74 -3.03
CA ILE A 137 2.04 6.34 -3.88
C ILE A 137 1.58 6.56 -5.33
N GLY A 138 2.23 7.48 -6.02
CA GLY A 138 1.89 7.85 -7.39
C GLY A 138 2.15 6.73 -8.40
N PRO A 139 1.80 6.97 -9.69
CA PRO A 139 1.95 5.94 -10.72
C PRO A 139 3.42 5.57 -10.91
N PRO A 140 3.76 4.28 -10.92
CA PRO A 140 5.09 3.82 -11.33
C PRO A 140 5.22 3.84 -12.85
N TRP A 141 6.47 3.93 -13.32
CA TRP A 141 6.76 3.82 -14.74
C TRP A 141 8.05 3.01 -14.97
N PRO A 142 8.05 2.06 -15.94
CA PRO A 142 9.19 1.13 -16.08
C PRO A 142 10.42 1.75 -16.73
N THR A 143 10.30 2.88 -17.42
CA THR A 143 11.40 3.51 -18.14
C THR A 143 11.65 4.95 -17.67
N ALA A 144 12.79 5.53 -18.07
CA ALA A 144 13.14 6.92 -17.78
C ALA A 144 12.28 7.95 -18.53
N ALA A 145 11.42 7.50 -19.46
CA ALA A 145 10.61 8.37 -20.34
C ALA A 145 9.10 8.10 -20.14
N PRO A 146 8.51 8.49 -18.98
CA PRO A 146 7.08 8.39 -18.80
C PRO A 146 6.33 9.33 -19.76
N PRO A 147 5.15 8.90 -20.29
CA PRO A 147 4.33 9.76 -21.15
C PRO A 147 3.87 11.03 -20.42
N PRO A 148 3.64 12.15 -21.15
CA PRO A 148 3.14 13.39 -20.56
C PRO A 148 1.85 13.21 -19.74
N ALA A 149 0.94 12.33 -20.17
CA ALA A 149 -0.28 12.04 -19.44
C ALA A 149 0.00 11.47 -18.05
N VAL A 150 0.95 10.54 -17.92
CA VAL A 150 1.35 9.96 -16.62
C VAL A 150 2.00 11.01 -15.72
N LEU A 151 2.79 11.93 -16.28
CA LEU A 151 3.36 13.05 -15.51
C LEU A 151 2.28 14.01 -15.02
N THR A 152 1.24 14.26 -15.83
CA THR A 152 0.08 15.07 -15.44
C THR A 152 -0.67 14.43 -14.29
N ILE A 153 -0.97 13.13 -14.37
CA ILE A 153 -1.59 12.34 -13.30
C ILE A 153 -0.76 12.44 -12.01
N ARG A 154 0.55 12.15 -12.10
CA ARG A 154 1.49 12.22 -10.98
C ARG A 154 1.47 13.59 -10.30
N ASN A 155 1.52 14.68 -11.09
CA ASN A 155 1.53 16.04 -10.56
C ASN A 155 0.20 16.39 -9.88
N SER A 156 -0.91 16.00 -10.48
CA SER A 156 -2.24 16.19 -9.91
C SER A 156 -2.39 15.43 -8.58
N LEU A 157 -2.01 14.15 -8.53
CA LEU A 157 -2.05 13.37 -7.29
C LEU A 157 -1.21 13.97 -6.18
N ARG A 158 0.00 14.47 -6.50
CA ARG A 158 0.84 15.18 -5.54
C ARG A 158 0.12 16.40 -4.95
N SER A 159 -0.55 17.18 -5.80
CA SER A 159 -1.31 18.37 -5.38
C SER A 159 -2.50 17.98 -4.50
N GLN A 160 -3.28 16.98 -4.90
CA GLN A 160 -4.44 16.53 -4.13
C GLN A 160 -4.04 15.87 -2.80
N ALA A 161 -2.96 15.11 -2.77
CA ALA A 161 -2.41 14.56 -1.54
C ALA A 161 -1.98 15.67 -0.56
N ALA A 162 -1.29 16.69 -1.06
CA ALA A 162 -0.91 17.86 -0.25
C ALA A 162 -2.13 18.61 0.30
N ALA A 163 -3.19 18.76 -0.49
CA ALA A 163 -4.42 19.46 -0.08
C ALA A 163 -5.12 18.82 1.13
N ILE A 164 -4.97 17.50 1.32
CA ILE A 164 -5.55 16.78 2.47
C ILE A 164 -4.49 16.46 3.56
N GLY A 165 -3.27 16.96 3.44
CA GLY A 165 -2.18 16.65 4.38
C GLY A 165 -1.70 15.19 4.31
N ALA A 166 -1.85 14.52 3.16
CA ALA A 166 -1.36 13.17 2.94
C ALA A 166 0.13 13.16 2.56
N THR A 167 0.81 12.06 2.89
CA THR A 167 2.16 11.81 2.40
C THR A 167 2.09 11.37 0.94
N PHE A 168 2.85 12.02 0.07
CA PHE A 168 2.97 11.62 -1.34
C PHE A 168 4.36 11.04 -1.62
N VAL A 169 4.39 9.89 -2.30
CA VAL A 169 5.61 9.22 -2.78
C VAL A 169 5.58 9.17 -4.30
N ASP A 170 6.72 9.45 -4.92
CA ASP A 170 6.87 9.57 -6.37
C ASP A 170 7.78 8.47 -6.94
N PRO A 171 7.24 7.31 -7.34
CA PRO A 171 8.02 6.22 -7.92
C PRO A 171 8.77 6.61 -9.20
N ILE A 172 8.25 7.60 -9.96
CA ILE A 172 8.90 8.10 -11.17
C ILE A 172 10.15 8.90 -10.80
N ALA A 173 10.03 9.88 -9.89
CA ALA A 173 11.16 10.69 -9.46
C ALA A 173 12.23 9.86 -8.74
N GLU A 174 11.82 8.81 -8.03
CA GLU A 174 12.72 7.87 -7.36
C GLU A 174 13.25 6.76 -8.27
N ASN A 175 12.89 6.76 -9.56
CA ASN A 175 13.34 5.79 -10.56
C ASN A 175 13.17 4.32 -10.14
N TRP A 176 12.02 3.95 -9.56
CA TRP A 176 11.83 2.64 -8.97
C TRP A 176 12.16 1.49 -9.91
N PHE A 177 11.80 1.59 -11.21
CA PHE A 177 11.99 0.51 -12.17
C PHE A 177 13.00 0.85 -13.28
N VAL A 178 13.53 2.08 -13.31
CA VAL A 178 14.48 2.49 -14.35
C VAL A 178 15.77 1.67 -14.26
N GLY A 179 16.15 1.07 -15.39
CA GLY A 179 17.34 0.21 -15.46
C GLY A 179 17.16 -1.18 -14.82
N ARG A 180 15.93 -1.55 -14.44
CA ARG A 180 15.61 -2.83 -13.80
C ARG A 180 14.59 -3.65 -14.62
N PRO A 181 14.96 -4.08 -15.84
CA PRO A 181 14.06 -4.87 -16.69
C PRO A 181 13.69 -6.23 -16.06
N ASP A 182 14.48 -6.75 -15.15
CA ASP A 182 14.24 -7.96 -14.37
C ASP A 182 13.00 -7.87 -13.46
N LEU A 183 12.56 -6.66 -13.14
CA LEU A 183 11.41 -6.40 -12.26
C LEU A 183 10.09 -6.27 -13.01
N ILE A 184 10.14 -6.13 -14.33
CA ILE A 184 8.95 -5.94 -15.20
C ILE A 184 8.82 -7.16 -16.12
N GLY A 185 7.60 -7.63 -16.29
CA GLY A 185 7.28 -8.78 -17.12
C GLY A 185 7.40 -8.53 -18.62
N HIS A 186 7.14 -9.56 -19.40
CA HIS A 186 7.27 -9.51 -20.87
C HIS A 186 6.32 -8.52 -21.55
N ASP A 187 5.23 -8.16 -20.88
CA ASP A 187 4.28 -7.16 -21.38
C ASP A 187 4.81 -5.71 -21.26
N GLY A 188 5.97 -5.53 -20.62
CA GLY A 188 6.59 -4.22 -20.41
C GLY A 188 5.81 -3.29 -19.47
N VAL A 189 4.83 -3.83 -18.74
CA VAL A 189 3.90 -3.07 -17.89
C VAL A 189 3.92 -3.58 -16.46
N HIS A 190 3.58 -4.85 -16.26
CA HIS A 190 3.31 -5.41 -14.96
C HIS A 190 4.59 -5.94 -14.28
N PRO A 191 4.71 -5.76 -12.96
CA PRO A 191 5.84 -6.30 -12.22
C PRO A 191 5.82 -7.83 -12.19
N THR A 192 7.00 -8.42 -12.27
CA THR A 192 7.24 -9.83 -11.96
C THR A 192 7.12 -10.09 -10.45
N ASP A 193 7.19 -11.37 -10.02
CA ASP A 193 7.31 -11.69 -8.59
C ASP A 193 8.51 -10.96 -7.95
N ALA A 194 9.64 -10.85 -8.65
CA ALA A 194 10.78 -10.08 -8.20
C ALA A 194 10.46 -8.58 -8.09
N GLY A 195 9.64 -8.05 -9.01
CA GLY A 195 9.13 -6.69 -8.97
C GLY A 195 8.24 -6.44 -7.76
N HIS A 196 7.38 -7.41 -7.41
CA HIS A 196 6.55 -7.32 -6.21
C HIS A 196 7.37 -7.37 -4.91
N VAL A 197 8.38 -8.24 -4.81
CA VAL A 197 9.32 -8.24 -3.69
C VAL A 197 10.06 -6.90 -3.58
N TYR A 198 10.48 -6.33 -4.70
CA TYR A 198 11.11 -5.03 -4.74
C TYR A 198 10.17 -3.91 -4.27
N MET A 199 8.93 -3.87 -4.77
CA MET A 199 7.92 -2.91 -4.31
C MET A 199 7.67 -3.04 -2.81
N ALA A 200 7.56 -4.25 -2.29
CA ALA A 200 7.41 -4.48 -0.86
C ALA A 200 8.58 -3.90 -0.05
N ALA A 201 9.82 -4.06 -0.53
CA ALA A 201 11.00 -3.49 0.11
C ALA A 201 11.01 -1.96 0.11
N LYS A 202 10.38 -1.32 -0.90
CA LYS A 202 10.18 0.13 -0.96
C LYS A 202 9.02 0.60 -0.08
N ILE A 203 7.90 -0.10 -0.11
CA ILE A 203 6.63 0.35 0.51
C ILE A 203 6.58 0.03 2.01
N ALA A 204 7.11 -1.12 2.46
CA ALA A 204 7.06 -1.47 3.88
C ALA A 204 7.73 -0.42 4.80
N PRO A 205 8.91 0.17 4.47
CA PRO A 205 9.46 1.28 5.26
C PRO A 205 8.57 2.52 5.28
N LEU A 206 7.88 2.83 4.17
CA LEU A 206 6.96 3.96 4.11
C LEU A 206 5.77 3.76 5.05
N ILE A 207 5.17 2.57 5.02
CA ILE A 207 4.09 2.19 5.94
C ILE A 207 4.59 2.25 7.39
N TYR A 208 5.76 1.65 7.69
CA TYR A 208 6.35 1.67 9.02
C TYR A 208 6.49 3.10 9.56
N ASN A 209 7.00 4.00 8.74
CA ASN A 209 7.17 5.41 9.11
C ASN A 209 5.81 6.09 9.40
N GLN A 210 4.77 5.80 8.61
CA GLN A 210 3.42 6.32 8.86
C GLN A 210 2.86 5.83 10.20
N LEU A 211 3.18 4.62 10.61
CA LEU A 211 2.65 4.03 11.85
C LEU A 211 3.44 4.45 13.11
N THR A 212 4.69 4.86 12.98
CA THR A 212 5.59 5.11 14.10
C THR A 212 5.91 6.58 14.38
N ILE A 213 5.66 7.50 13.44
CA ILE A 213 5.82 8.93 13.69
C ILE A 213 4.71 9.38 14.67
N PRO A 214 5.01 10.09 15.76
CA PRO A 214 3.98 10.67 16.63
C PRO A 214 3.04 11.62 15.84
N ILE A 215 1.77 11.65 16.21
CA ILE A 215 0.77 12.62 15.70
C ILE A 215 1.03 13.97 16.30
#